data_601130fd2f31fd4392fd4ac6521a8ffc
#
_entry.id   601130fd2f31fd4392fd4ac6521a8ffc
#
_cell.length_a   1.000
_cell.length_b   1.000
_cell.length_c   1.000
_cell.angle_alpha   90.00
_cell.angle_beta   90.00
_cell.angle_gamma   90.00
#
_symmetry.space_group_name_H-M   'P 1'
#
loop_
_entity.id
_entity.type
_entity.pdbx_description
1 polymer ?
#
loop_
_entity_poly.entity_id
_entity_poly.type
_entity_poly.pdbx_seq_one_letter_code
_entity_poly.pdbx_strand_id
1 'polypeptide(L)'
;AAYFIYFAVVPTSDYFTLFKYFNPSIAAIPNLYTFLTLHNLPADLVTNLSLTLLQATLLVNVVWLYRRGLEESKKRKLFNMPYLVGIAGDSGSGKSTLAELLMSIFGRENVALVAGDAMHKWERGHEMWQQFTHLNPSANALHDDLEYALSLRAGEDIYRRHYDHDTGHFTLPERLASKKLIVFEGLHSFYLTSMQRALDLKIFIQPEEQLRIHWKLVRDMQERGYTRDTVLAQLEKRASDASEYIAVQEQHADITVTLRAETDLSGSVGNDLPLALFLELKFDNTINIDSLLRALSEHIRIEHRFTDQSQVIRCFGTPDAATIEALSFALVPEVYELTVREPVWSDGHNGILELFICYYILQSLRLSHHYGNGT
;
A
#
# COMPACT_ATOMS: atom_id res chain seq x y z
N ALA A 1 -39.19 -15.14 2.69
CA ALA A 1 -40.22 -15.92 3.39
C ALA A 1 -40.02 -15.88 4.90
N ALA A 2 -38.84 -16.13 5.47
CA ALA A 2 -38.57 -16.09 6.91
C ALA A 2 -38.86 -14.71 7.56
N TYR A 3 -38.64 -13.63 6.88
CA TYR A 3 -38.95 -12.28 7.34
C TYR A 3 -40.46 -12.01 7.48
N PHE A 4 -41.27 -12.57 6.59
CA PHE A 4 -42.72 -12.40 6.63
C PHE A 4 -43.38 -13.16 7.82
N ILE A 5 -42.83 -14.30 8.24
CA ILE A 5 -43.29 -15.08 9.37
C ILE A 5 -42.99 -14.37 10.72
N TYR A 6 -41.85 -13.67 10.77
CA TYR A 6 -41.49 -12.90 11.98
C TYR A 6 -42.44 -11.72 12.21
N PHE A 7 -42.93 -11.08 11.16
CA PHE A 7 -43.91 -9.98 11.22
C PHE A 7 -45.29 -10.38 11.74
N ALA A 8 -45.63 -11.68 11.73
CA ALA A 8 -46.93 -12.16 12.17
C ALA A 8 -47.01 -12.55 13.65
N VAL A 9 -45.88 -12.65 14.36
CA VAL A 9 -45.80 -13.26 15.68
C VAL A 9 -45.25 -12.34 16.79
N VAL A 10 -44.70 -11.20 16.47
CA VAL A 10 -44.05 -10.28 17.43
C VAL A 10 -44.97 -9.10 17.77
N PRO A 11 -45.15 -8.71 19.05
CA PRO A 11 -45.92 -7.54 19.43
C PRO A 11 -45.41 -6.25 18.75
N THR A 12 -46.31 -5.38 18.35
CA THR A 12 -45.99 -4.13 17.59
C THR A 12 -44.98 -3.21 18.27
N SER A 13 -44.86 -3.27 19.62
CA SER A 13 -43.84 -2.52 20.38
C SER A 13 -42.41 -2.95 20.09
N ASP A 14 -42.17 -4.22 19.77
CA ASP A 14 -40.81 -4.78 19.57
C ASP A 14 -40.27 -4.57 18.15
N TYR A 15 -41.18 -4.41 17.18
CA TYR A 15 -40.81 -4.05 15.80
C TYR A 15 -40.07 -2.70 15.73
N PHE A 16 -40.54 -1.72 16.47
CA PHE A 16 -39.93 -0.38 16.47
C PHE A 16 -38.55 -0.36 17.14
N THR A 17 -38.34 -1.24 18.11
CA THR A 17 -37.03 -1.36 18.76
C THR A 17 -35.99 -2.00 17.80
N LEU A 18 -36.38 -3.02 17.05
CA LEU A 18 -35.50 -3.69 16.09
C LEU A 18 -35.14 -2.78 14.90
N PHE A 19 -36.13 -2.04 14.38
CA PHE A 19 -35.91 -1.09 13.28
C PHE A 19 -35.03 0.10 13.66
N LYS A 20 -35.03 0.51 14.93
CA LYS A 20 -34.20 1.59 15.44
C LYS A 20 -32.70 1.32 15.30
N TYR A 21 -32.31 0.05 15.35
CA TYR A 21 -30.92 -0.38 15.12
C TYR A 21 -30.49 -0.36 13.64
N PHE A 22 -31.46 -0.43 12.71
CA PHE A 22 -31.16 -0.51 11.28
C PHE A 22 -31.21 0.83 10.53
N ASN A 23 -31.98 1.81 11.00
CA ASN A 23 -32.04 3.14 10.38
C ASN A 23 -32.70 4.18 11.32
N PRO A 24 -31.99 5.25 11.73
CA PRO A 24 -32.51 6.31 12.61
C PRO A 24 -33.77 7.02 12.07
N SER A 25 -33.95 7.10 10.74
CA SER A 25 -35.10 7.73 10.12
C SER A 25 -36.44 6.99 10.39
N ILE A 26 -36.40 5.70 10.73
CA ILE A 26 -37.57 4.90 11.09
C ILE A 26 -38.08 5.22 12.50
N ALA A 27 -37.23 5.77 13.38
CA ALA A 27 -37.65 6.21 14.71
C ALA A 27 -38.69 7.35 14.68
N ALA A 28 -38.86 8.03 13.56
CA ALA A 28 -39.86 9.09 13.39
C ALA A 28 -41.28 8.55 13.09
N ILE A 29 -41.43 7.32 12.63
CA ILE A 29 -42.73 6.74 12.24
C ILE A 29 -43.71 6.57 13.40
N PRO A 30 -43.31 6.09 14.61
CA PRO A 30 -44.20 6.02 15.76
C PRO A 30 -44.73 7.39 16.19
N ASN A 31 -43.87 8.41 16.15
CA ASN A 31 -44.26 9.75 16.51
C ASN A 31 -45.28 10.33 15.50
N LEU A 32 -45.12 10.02 14.22
CA LEU A 32 -46.07 10.42 13.19
C LEU A 32 -47.41 9.69 13.32
N TYR A 33 -47.44 8.37 13.61
CA TYR A 33 -48.66 7.62 13.86
C TYR A 33 -49.41 8.18 15.06
N THR A 34 -48.73 8.42 16.17
CA THR A 34 -49.28 9.02 17.39
C THR A 34 -49.80 10.43 17.12
N PHE A 35 -49.07 11.24 16.35
CA PHE A 35 -49.50 12.58 15.94
C PHE A 35 -50.81 12.56 15.10
N LEU A 36 -50.88 11.67 14.11
CA LEU A 36 -52.04 11.54 13.24
C LEU A 36 -53.27 11.03 14.00
N THR A 37 -53.16 10.13 14.96
CA THR A 37 -54.25 9.63 15.81
C THR A 37 -54.74 10.67 16.81
N LEU A 38 -53.85 11.51 17.38
CA LEU A 38 -54.22 12.58 18.32
C LEU A 38 -55.00 13.72 17.65
N HIS A 39 -54.97 13.87 16.31
CA HIS A 39 -55.66 14.94 15.54
C HIS A 39 -57.01 14.49 14.99
N ASN A 40 -57.60 13.38 15.49
CA ASN A 40 -58.93 12.85 15.09
C ASN A 40 -59.10 12.70 13.56
N LEU A 41 -58.06 12.34 12.83
CA LEU A 41 -58.13 12.03 11.43
C LEU A 41 -58.93 10.72 11.20
N PRO A 42 -59.64 10.57 10.07
CA PRO A 42 -60.35 9.33 9.73
C PRO A 42 -59.37 8.12 9.78
N ALA A 43 -59.81 7.06 10.44
CA ALA A 43 -58.96 5.86 10.66
C ALA A 43 -58.42 5.26 9.35
N ASP A 44 -59.20 5.30 8.28
CA ASP A 44 -58.78 4.82 6.97
C ASP A 44 -57.64 5.66 6.37
N LEU A 45 -57.67 6.99 6.58
CA LEU A 45 -56.66 7.90 6.11
C LEU A 45 -55.34 7.65 6.87
N VAL A 46 -55.40 7.51 8.20
CA VAL A 46 -54.25 7.18 9.06
C VAL A 46 -53.60 5.87 8.67
N THR A 47 -54.40 4.84 8.42
CA THR A 47 -53.94 3.53 8.01
C THR A 47 -53.27 3.55 6.69
N ASN A 48 -53.88 4.18 5.68
CA ASN A 48 -53.34 4.29 4.32
C ASN A 48 -52.03 5.10 4.29
N LEU A 49 -51.97 6.21 5.04
CA LEU A 49 -50.74 7.03 5.12
C LEU A 49 -49.60 6.26 5.80
N SER A 50 -49.92 5.54 6.87
CA SER A 50 -48.95 4.71 7.60
C SER A 50 -48.41 3.56 6.72
N LEU A 51 -49.28 2.89 5.97
CA LEU A 51 -48.90 1.85 5.01
C LEU A 51 -48.03 2.40 3.88
N THR A 52 -48.37 3.56 3.32
CA THR A 52 -47.60 4.19 2.26
C THR A 52 -46.21 4.58 2.74
N LEU A 53 -46.09 5.16 3.94
CA LEU A 53 -44.80 5.50 4.55
C LEU A 53 -43.95 4.25 4.85
N LEU A 54 -44.58 3.18 5.33
CA LEU A 54 -43.89 1.90 5.56
C LEU A 54 -43.34 1.33 4.25
N GLN A 55 -44.14 1.34 3.19
CA GLN A 55 -43.73 0.89 1.84
C GLN A 55 -42.61 1.73 1.28
N ALA A 56 -42.69 3.06 1.38
CA ALA A 56 -41.62 3.97 0.96
C ALA A 56 -40.29 3.71 1.73
N THR A 57 -40.39 3.53 3.03
CA THR A 57 -39.24 3.22 3.89
C THR A 57 -38.61 1.87 3.52
N LEU A 58 -39.44 0.85 3.29
CA LEU A 58 -38.95 -0.47 2.85
C LEU A 58 -38.26 -0.37 1.47
N LEU A 59 -38.81 0.39 0.54
CA LEU A 59 -38.23 0.59 -0.78
C LEU A 59 -36.88 1.28 -0.67
N VAL A 60 -36.77 2.34 0.12
CA VAL A 60 -35.51 3.05 0.35
C VAL A 60 -34.45 2.11 0.95
N ASN A 61 -34.83 1.29 1.94
CA ASN A 61 -33.92 0.31 2.53
C ASN A 61 -33.48 -0.77 1.54
N VAL A 62 -34.39 -1.28 0.71
CA VAL A 62 -34.06 -2.27 -0.33
C VAL A 62 -33.10 -1.65 -1.36
N VAL A 63 -33.35 -0.44 -1.81
CA VAL A 63 -32.45 0.27 -2.74
C VAL A 63 -31.07 0.52 -2.11
N TRP A 64 -31.06 0.91 -0.84
CA TRP A 64 -29.80 1.12 -0.08
C TRP A 64 -29.01 -0.18 0.08
N LEU A 65 -29.67 -1.28 0.49
CA LEU A 65 -29.03 -2.60 0.59
C LEU A 65 -28.53 -3.11 -0.76
N TYR A 66 -29.33 -2.90 -1.82
CA TYR A 66 -28.92 -3.27 -3.17
C TYR A 66 -27.68 -2.49 -3.63
N ARG A 67 -27.68 -1.16 -3.45
CA ARG A 67 -26.50 -0.32 -3.75
C ARG A 67 -25.28 -0.73 -2.94
N ARG A 68 -25.46 -0.96 -1.64
CA ARG A 68 -24.38 -1.44 -0.78
C ARG A 68 -23.86 -2.81 -1.24
N GLY A 69 -24.72 -3.74 -1.60
CA GLY A 69 -24.33 -5.05 -2.14
C GLY A 69 -23.60 -4.94 -3.48
N LEU A 70 -23.99 -3.99 -4.35
CA LEU A 70 -23.27 -3.72 -5.60
C LEU A 70 -21.88 -3.13 -5.34
N GLU A 71 -21.76 -2.21 -4.37
CA GLU A 71 -20.46 -1.62 -3.99
C GLU A 71 -19.55 -2.67 -3.37
N GLU A 72 -20.05 -3.50 -2.46
CA GLU A 72 -19.31 -4.63 -1.89
C GLU A 72 -18.87 -5.64 -2.98
N SER A 73 -19.74 -5.91 -3.96
CA SER A 73 -19.39 -6.76 -5.10
C SER A 73 -18.31 -6.14 -5.98
N LYS A 74 -18.36 -4.82 -6.23
CA LYS A 74 -17.31 -4.10 -6.96
C LYS A 74 -15.98 -4.11 -6.18
N LYS A 75 -16.02 -3.89 -4.88
CA LYS A 75 -14.86 -3.89 -4.00
C LYS A 75 -14.19 -5.27 -3.93
N ARG A 76 -14.98 -6.36 -3.83
CA ARG A 76 -14.44 -7.74 -3.90
C ARG A 76 -13.75 -8.05 -5.23
N LYS A 77 -14.15 -7.37 -6.32
CA LYS A 77 -13.53 -7.50 -7.65
C LYS A 77 -12.23 -6.68 -7.76
N LEU A 78 -11.98 -5.72 -6.89
CA LEU A 78 -10.83 -4.83 -6.98
C LEU A 78 -9.49 -5.58 -6.95
N PHE A 79 -9.40 -6.69 -6.20
CA PHE A 79 -8.25 -7.59 -6.14
C PHE A 79 -8.59 -9.01 -6.62
N ASN A 80 -9.20 -9.11 -7.80
CA ASN A 80 -9.50 -10.41 -8.41
C ASN A 80 -8.25 -11.16 -8.90
N MET A 81 -7.20 -10.42 -9.21
CA MET A 81 -5.89 -10.95 -9.57
C MET A 81 -4.84 -10.40 -8.60
N PRO A 82 -3.77 -11.14 -8.36
CA PRO A 82 -2.64 -10.63 -7.59
C PRO A 82 -2.11 -9.31 -8.17
N TYR A 83 -1.90 -8.32 -7.30
CA TYR A 83 -1.30 -7.03 -7.66
C TYR A 83 0.20 -7.07 -7.37
N LEU A 84 1.02 -6.82 -8.37
CA LEU A 84 2.48 -6.97 -8.30
C LEU A 84 3.16 -5.60 -8.13
N VAL A 85 3.91 -5.45 -7.06
CA VAL A 85 4.70 -4.26 -6.75
C VAL A 85 6.19 -4.58 -6.85
N GLY A 86 6.93 -3.81 -7.63
CA GLY A 86 8.39 -3.84 -7.65
C GLY A 86 8.98 -2.68 -6.84
N ILE A 87 9.88 -2.96 -5.91
CA ILE A 87 10.60 -1.97 -5.11
C ILE A 87 12.08 -2.11 -5.44
N ALA A 88 12.64 -1.13 -6.15
CA ALA A 88 14.06 -1.09 -6.50
C ALA A 88 14.78 0.10 -5.84
N GLY A 89 16.09 0.02 -5.80
CA GLY A 89 16.98 1.05 -5.26
C GLY A 89 18.30 0.45 -4.80
N ASP A 90 19.28 1.27 -4.48
CA ASP A 90 20.59 0.81 -4.04
C ASP A 90 20.56 0.20 -2.63
N SER A 91 21.66 -0.43 -2.25
CA SER A 91 21.85 -1.00 -0.91
C SER A 91 21.76 0.09 0.18
N GLY A 92 20.90 -0.13 1.16
CA GLY A 92 20.68 0.83 2.26
C GLY A 92 19.72 1.97 1.91
N SER A 93 18.94 1.85 0.82
CA SER A 93 17.97 2.87 0.42
C SER A 93 16.63 2.82 1.17
N GLY A 94 16.33 1.75 1.93
CA GLY A 94 15.06 1.60 2.63
C GLY A 94 14.03 0.69 1.94
N LYS A 95 14.42 -0.10 0.94
CA LYS A 95 13.52 -1.03 0.22
C LYS A 95 12.82 -2.03 1.13
N SER A 96 13.59 -2.71 1.97
CA SER A 96 13.05 -3.71 2.91
C SER A 96 12.16 -3.05 3.97
N THR A 97 12.49 -1.82 4.38
CA THR A 97 11.62 -1.02 5.25
C THR A 97 10.25 -0.80 4.60
N LEU A 98 10.22 -0.36 3.33
CA LEU A 98 8.97 -0.16 2.62
C LEU A 98 8.18 -1.47 2.43
N ALA A 99 8.87 -2.58 2.14
CA ALA A 99 8.22 -3.89 2.05
C ALA A 99 7.57 -4.31 3.37
N GLU A 100 8.25 -4.09 4.52
CA GLU A 100 7.68 -4.33 5.85
C GLU A 100 6.49 -3.40 6.17
N LEU A 101 6.55 -2.13 5.78
CA LEU A 101 5.44 -1.20 5.91
C LEU A 101 4.19 -1.70 5.16
N LEU A 102 4.35 -2.14 3.91
CA LEU A 102 3.24 -2.73 3.15
C LEU A 102 2.69 -4.01 3.81
N MET A 103 3.56 -4.85 4.39
CA MET A 103 3.12 -6.03 5.13
C MET A 103 2.39 -5.67 6.43
N SER A 104 2.71 -4.57 7.08
CA SER A 104 2.00 -4.07 8.27
C SER A 104 0.60 -3.57 7.92
N ILE A 105 0.45 -2.90 6.78
CA ILE A 105 -0.84 -2.36 6.31
C ILE A 105 -1.75 -3.48 5.78
N PHE A 106 -1.26 -4.30 4.84
CA PHE A 106 -2.10 -5.29 4.16
C PHE A 106 -2.20 -6.62 4.90
N GLY A 107 -1.40 -6.83 5.95
CA GLY A 107 -1.28 -8.09 6.69
C GLY A 107 -0.37 -9.09 5.98
N ARG A 108 0.49 -9.76 6.74
CA ARG A 108 1.44 -10.77 6.23
C ARG A 108 0.75 -11.94 5.53
N GLU A 109 -0.51 -12.22 5.88
CA GLU A 109 -1.33 -13.26 5.25
C GLU A 109 -1.78 -12.89 3.83
N ASN A 110 -1.84 -11.60 3.48
CA ASN A 110 -2.25 -11.08 2.18
C ASN A 110 -1.08 -10.66 1.28
N VAL A 111 0.15 -10.61 1.81
CA VAL A 111 1.34 -10.16 1.08
C VAL A 111 2.33 -11.31 0.90
N ALA A 112 2.75 -11.59 -0.35
CA ALA A 112 3.89 -12.44 -0.66
C ALA A 112 5.11 -11.57 -0.95
N LEU A 113 6.19 -11.75 -0.20
CA LEU A 113 7.44 -11.02 -0.38
C LEU A 113 8.47 -11.87 -1.12
N VAL A 114 8.96 -11.36 -2.24
CA VAL A 114 10.06 -11.93 -3.03
C VAL A 114 11.26 -11.02 -2.85
N ALA A 115 12.15 -11.37 -1.92
CA ALA A 115 13.37 -10.59 -1.63
C ALA A 115 14.48 -10.90 -2.64
N GLY A 116 15.03 -9.87 -3.29
CA GLY A 116 16.00 -10.00 -4.37
C GLY A 116 17.37 -10.50 -3.96
N ASP A 117 17.73 -10.41 -2.69
CA ASP A 117 19.00 -10.95 -2.20
C ASP A 117 19.12 -12.47 -2.41
N ALA A 118 18.01 -13.19 -2.53
CA ALA A 118 17.99 -14.62 -2.89
C ALA A 118 18.31 -14.90 -4.36
N MET A 119 18.37 -13.87 -5.20
CA MET A 119 18.63 -13.99 -6.64
C MET A 119 20.11 -13.99 -7.00
N HIS A 120 21.01 -13.84 -6.05
CA HIS A 120 22.46 -14.02 -6.29
C HIS A 120 22.73 -15.43 -6.85
N LYS A 121 23.61 -15.51 -7.85
CA LYS A 121 24.02 -16.80 -8.44
C LYS A 121 24.98 -17.58 -7.56
N TRP A 122 25.75 -16.91 -6.73
CA TRP A 122 26.85 -17.50 -5.97
C TRP A 122 26.78 -17.19 -4.48
N GLU A 123 27.24 -18.15 -3.69
CA GLU A 123 27.36 -18.03 -2.23
C GLU A 123 28.57 -17.18 -1.84
N ARG A 124 28.65 -16.80 -0.56
CA ARG A 124 29.78 -16.03 -0.01
C ARG A 124 31.11 -16.77 -0.22
N GLY A 125 32.12 -16.04 -0.65
CA GLY A 125 33.48 -16.60 -0.90
C GLY A 125 33.68 -17.22 -2.29
N HIS A 126 32.64 -17.29 -3.12
CA HIS A 126 32.78 -17.78 -4.49
C HIS A 126 33.70 -16.86 -5.31
N GLU A 127 34.59 -17.43 -6.13
CA GLU A 127 35.62 -16.68 -6.91
C GLU A 127 35.04 -15.60 -7.85
N MET A 128 33.84 -15.81 -8.37
CA MET A 128 33.18 -14.85 -9.26
C MET A 128 32.92 -13.49 -8.60
N TRP A 129 32.88 -13.39 -7.26
CA TRP A 129 32.78 -12.10 -6.55
C TRP A 129 34.03 -11.23 -6.65
N GLN A 130 35.13 -11.77 -7.20
CA GLN A 130 36.30 -10.98 -7.57
C GLN A 130 36.10 -10.21 -8.90
N GLN A 131 35.24 -10.76 -9.79
CA GLN A 131 34.98 -10.19 -11.13
C GLN A 131 33.71 -9.33 -11.14
N PHE A 132 32.69 -9.71 -10.39
CA PHE A 132 31.39 -9.04 -10.36
C PHE A 132 31.08 -8.51 -8.96
N THR A 133 30.38 -7.38 -8.91
CA THR A 133 29.72 -6.96 -7.66
C THR A 133 28.31 -7.54 -7.58
N HIS A 134 27.68 -7.49 -6.43
CA HIS A 134 26.25 -7.85 -6.27
C HIS A 134 25.31 -6.95 -7.09
N LEU A 135 25.77 -5.75 -7.47
CA LEU A 135 25.00 -4.79 -8.28
C LEU A 135 25.03 -5.12 -9.76
N ASN A 136 25.93 -6.00 -10.22
CA ASN A 136 25.99 -6.40 -11.62
C ASN A 136 24.85 -7.38 -11.96
N PRO A 137 24.02 -7.12 -12.98
CA PRO A 137 22.92 -8.02 -13.37
C PRO A 137 23.38 -9.43 -13.68
N SER A 138 24.61 -9.59 -14.22
CA SER A 138 25.18 -10.91 -14.54
C SER A 138 25.43 -11.77 -13.33
N ALA A 139 25.51 -11.19 -12.14
CA ALA A 139 25.67 -11.91 -10.87
C ALA A 139 24.33 -12.39 -10.28
N ASN A 140 23.21 -12.07 -10.91
CA ASN A 140 21.86 -12.33 -10.42
C ASN A 140 21.05 -13.14 -11.42
N ALA A 141 20.13 -13.98 -10.92
CA ALA A 141 19.25 -14.86 -11.71
C ALA A 141 17.92 -14.11 -12.04
N LEU A 142 18.03 -12.97 -12.76
CA LEU A 142 16.90 -12.05 -12.97
C LEU A 142 15.74 -12.65 -13.78
N HIS A 143 16.02 -13.67 -14.60
CA HIS A 143 14.96 -14.37 -15.34
C HIS A 143 14.09 -15.26 -14.44
N ASP A 144 14.64 -15.77 -13.35
CA ASP A 144 13.88 -16.54 -12.37
C ASP A 144 12.86 -15.63 -11.66
N ASP A 145 13.21 -14.36 -11.38
CA ASP A 145 12.26 -13.38 -10.83
C ASP A 145 11.05 -13.16 -11.77
N LEU A 146 11.29 -13.11 -13.08
CA LEU A 146 10.21 -13.01 -14.05
C LEU A 146 9.31 -14.26 -14.06
N GLU A 147 9.89 -15.45 -14.01
CA GLU A 147 9.12 -16.70 -13.92
C GLU A 147 8.29 -16.73 -12.62
N TYR A 148 8.86 -16.32 -11.50
CA TYR A 148 8.16 -16.19 -10.23
C TYR A 148 7.01 -15.16 -10.32
N ALA A 149 7.24 -14.01 -10.96
CA ALA A 149 6.21 -13.00 -11.13
C ALA A 149 5.02 -13.52 -11.95
N LEU A 150 5.27 -14.22 -13.04
CA LEU A 150 4.24 -14.79 -13.91
C LEU A 150 3.44 -15.90 -13.21
N SER A 151 4.11 -16.83 -12.52
CA SER A 151 3.46 -17.90 -11.76
C SER A 151 2.61 -17.35 -10.62
N LEU A 152 3.16 -16.44 -9.80
CA LEU A 152 2.42 -15.83 -8.70
C LEU A 152 1.23 -15.00 -9.19
N ARG A 153 1.35 -14.28 -10.34
CA ARG A 153 0.22 -13.58 -10.96
C ARG A 153 -0.88 -14.52 -11.43
N ALA A 154 -0.52 -15.71 -11.91
CA ALA A 154 -1.47 -16.76 -12.28
C ALA A 154 -2.16 -17.42 -11.06
N GLY A 155 -1.76 -17.06 -9.83
CA GLY A 155 -2.28 -17.67 -8.60
C GLY A 155 -1.56 -18.97 -8.23
N GLU A 156 -0.44 -19.28 -8.90
CA GLU A 156 0.35 -20.49 -8.66
C GLU A 156 1.39 -20.22 -7.56
N ASP A 157 1.67 -21.25 -6.78
CA ASP A 157 2.72 -21.21 -5.77
C ASP A 157 4.09 -21.43 -6.43
N ILE A 158 5.11 -20.80 -5.87
CA ILE A 158 6.49 -21.00 -6.29
C ILE A 158 7.31 -21.65 -5.19
N TYR A 159 8.46 -22.24 -5.56
CA TYR A 159 9.47 -22.76 -4.65
C TYR A 159 10.76 -21.98 -4.87
N ARG A 160 11.25 -21.30 -3.84
CA ARG A 160 12.48 -20.50 -3.93
C ARG A 160 13.37 -20.72 -2.73
N ARG A 161 14.68 -20.64 -2.96
CA ARG A 161 15.68 -20.57 -1.90
C ARG A 161 15.78 -19.15 -1.34
N HIS A 162 16.24 -19.03 -0.13
CA HIS A 162 16.62 -17.75 0.48
C HIS A 162 18.13 -17.69 0.64
N TYR A 163 18.67 -16.48 0.61
CA TYR A 163 20.08 -16.26 0.95
C TYR A 163 20.17 -15.88 2.44
N ASP A 164 20.85 -16.73 3.19
CA ASP A 164 21.13 -16.50 4.60
C ASP A 164 22.38 -15.62 4.73
N HIS A 165 22.20 -14.39 5.20
CA HIS A 165 23.27 -13.43 5.38
C HIS A 165 24.26 -13.81 6.50
N ASP A 166 23.85 -14.58 7.49
CA ASP A 166 24.69 -14.99 8.60
C ASP A 166 25.69 -16.06 8.13
N THR A 167 25.21 -17.10 7.50
CA THR A 167 26.05 -18.18 6.98
C THR A 167 26.67 -17.87 5.62
N GLY A 168 26.03 -17.04 4.79
CA GLY A 168 26.47 -16.76 3.43
C GLY A 168 26.14 -17.85 2.42
N HIS A 169 25.20 -18.74 2.76
CA HIS A 169 24.73 -19.86 1.94
C HIS A 169 23.26 -19.71 1.56
N PHE A 170 22.82 -20.49 0.56
CA PHE A 170 21.42 -20.58 0.24
C PHE A 170 20.72 -21.65 1.07
N THR A 171 19.48 -21.36 1.50
CA THR A 171 18.61 -22.35 2.13
C THR A 171 18.08 -23.36 1.11
N LEU A 172 17.45 -24.42 1.60
CA LEU A 172 16.61 -25.26 0.74
C LEU A 172 15.43 -24.45 0.21
N PRO A 173 14.91 -24.82 -1.00
CA PRO A 173 13.74 -24.14 -1.55
C PRO A 173 12.53 -24.27 -0.62
N GLU A 174 11.88 -23.16 -0.33
CA GLU A 174 10.66 -23.08 0.47
C GLU A 174 9.49 -22.63 -0.41
N ARG A 175 8.29 -23.12 -0.08
CA ARG A 175 7.06 -22.75 -0.78
C ARG A 175 6.66 -21.32 -0.42
N LEU A 176 6.44 -20.50 -1.44
CA LEU A 176 5.81 -19.20 -1.34
C LEU A 176 4.48 -19.24 -2.10
N ALA A 177 3.38 -19.09 -1.36
CA ALA A 177 2.04 -19.09 -1.95
C ALA A 177 1.75 -17.75 -2.62
N SER A 178 1.02 -17.77 -3.74
CA SER A 178 0.46 -16.57 -4.33
C SER A 178 -0.54 -15.91 -3.38
N LYS A 179 -0.52 -14.57 -3.33
CA LYS A 179 -1.38 -13.77 -2.47
C LYS A 179 -1.91 -12.55 -3.21
N LYS A 180 -2.80 -11.78 -2.58
CA LYS A 180 -3.43 -10.60 -3.19
C LYS A 180 -2.42 -9.51 -3.58
N LEU A 181 -1.42 -9.30 -2.75
CA LEU A 181 -0.32 -8.37 -3.00
C LEU A 181 0.98 -9.17 -3.08
N ILE A 182 1.76 -8.95 -4.12
CA ILE A 182 3.05 -9.59 -4.32
C ILE A 182 4.08 -8.49 -4.45
N VAL A 183 5.07 -8.50 -3.57
CA VAL A 183 6.11 -7.48 -3.50
C VAL A 183 7.44 -8.10 -3.92
N PHE A 184 8.01 -7.61 -5.01
CA PHE A 184 9.37 -7.89 -5.45
C PHE A 184 10.27 -6.75 -4.95
N GLU A 185 11.12 -7.03 -4.00
CA GLU A 185 12.02 -6.05 -3.38
C GLU A 185 13.47 -6.44 -3.66
N GLY A 186 14.28 -5.55 -4.25
CA GLY A 186 15.68 -5.86 -4.52
C GLY A 186 16.43 -4.77 -5.29
N LEU A 187 17.66 -5.12 -5.67
CA LEU A 187 18.53 -4.24 -6.45
C LEU A 187 18.05 -4.09 -7.89
N HIS A 188 17.46 -5.14 -8.48
CA HIS A 188 17.10 -5.22 -9.90
C HIS A 188 15.61 -5.53 -10.12
N SER A 189 14.71 -5.15 -9.19
CA SER A 189 13.31 -5.58 -9.20
C SER A 189 12.56 -5.29 -10.49
N PHE A 190 12.97 -4.26 -11.25
CA PHE A 190 12.44 -3.97 -12.60
C PHE A 190 13.53 -3.52 -13.59
N TYR A 191 14.74 -4.10 -13.44
CA TYR A 191 15.83 -3.90 -14.40
C TYR A 191 15.48 -4.47 -15.79
N LEU A 192 14.89 -5.67 -15.84
CA LEU A 192 14.47 -6.29 -17.11
C LEU A 192 13.18 -5.64 -17.63
N THR A 193 13.14 -5.31 -18.93
CA THR A 193 11.92 -4.77 -19.58
C THR A 193 10.71 -5.72 -19.47
N SER A 194 10.94 -7.02 -19.48
CA SER A 194 9.89 -8.02 -19.26
C SER A 194 9.30 -7.94 -17.84
N MET A 195 10.16 -7.71 -16.84
CA MET A 195 9.71 -7.53 -15.47
C MET A 195 8.97 -6.20 -15.29
N GLN A 196 9.43 -5.11 -15.95
CA GLN A 196 8.70 -3.82 -15.96
C GLN A 196 7.26 -3.97 -16.44
N ARG A 197 7.02 -4.83 -17.43
CA ARG A 197 5.67 -5.13 -17.97
C ARG A 197 4.85 -6.07 -17.07
N ALA A 198 5.51 -6.90 -16.29
CA ALA A 198 4.86 -7.81 -15.37
C ALA A 198 4.42 -7.14 -14.06
N LEU A 199 4.95 -6.00 -13.69
CA LEU A 199 4.62 -5.27 -12.47
C LEU A 199 3.48 -4.27 -12.72
N ASP A 200 2.58 -4.14 -11.75
CA ASP A 200 1.49 -3.16 -11.76
C ASP A 200 1.92 -1.82 -11.17
N LEU A 201 2.90 -1.84 -10.26
CA LEU A 201 3.48 -0.65 -9.64
C LEU A 201 4.97 -0.83 -9.47
N LYS A 202 5.74 0.16 -9.90
CA LYS A 202 7.19 0.22 -9.80
C LYS A 202 7.60 1.40 -8.92
N ILE A 203 8.24 1.13 -7.78
CA ILE A 203 8.68 2.12 -6.82
C ILE A 203 10.21 2.12 -6.79
N PHE A 204 10.82 3.26 -7.06
CA PHE A 204 12.25 3.44 -6.94
C PHE A 204 12.57 4.28 -5.69
N ILE A 205 13.41 3.73 -4.80
CA ILE A 205 13.80 4.42 -3.56
C ILE A 205 15.23 4.91 -3.70
N GLN A 206 15.37 6.24 -3.67
CA GLN A 206 16.65 6.91 -3.81
C GLN A 206 16.79 8.02 -2.76
N PRO A 207 17.17 7.72 -1.53
CA PRO A 207 17.47 8.75 -0.55
C PRO A 207 18.63 9.62 -1.04
N GLU A 208 18.71 10.84 -0.50
CA GLU A 208 19.86 11.70 -0.74
C GLU A 208 21.18 10.95 -0.43
N GLU A 209 22.18 11.09 -1.29
CA GLU A 209 23.40 10.25 -1.24
C GLU A 209 24.12 10.33 0.10
N GLN A 210 24.21 11.51 0.70
CA GLN A 210 24.84 11.66 2.03
C GLN A 210 24.04 10.94 3.10
N LEU A 211 22.71 10.95 3.03
CA LEU A 211 21.82 10.26 3.95
C LEU A 211 21.91 8.73 3.77
N ARG A 212 21.98 8.26 2.53
CA ARG A 212 22.19 6.84 2.21
C ARG A 212 23.51 6.31 2.77
N ILE A 213 24.58 7.07 2.58
CA ILE A 213 25.92 6.74 3.11
C ILE A 213 25.87 6.72 4.65
N HIS A 214 25.21 7.71 5.25
CA HIS A 214 25.02 7.77 6.70
C HIS A 214 24.34 6.51 7.24
N TRP A 215 23.18 6.15 6.74
CA TRP A 215 22.45 4.96 7.17
C TRP A 215 23.23 3.67 6.93
N LYS A 216 23.90 3.57 5.78
CA LYS A 216 24.69 2.39 5.48
C LYS A 216 25.89 2.25 6.44
N LEU A 217 26.55 3.35 6.77
CA LEU A 217 27.63 3.35 7.75
C LEU A 217 27.11 2.90 9.12
N VAL A 218 26.03 3.51 9.61
CA VAL A 218 25.43 3.17 10.90
C VAL A 218 25.10 1.67 10.95
N ARG A 219 24.32 1.18 9.97
CA ARG A 219 23.91 -0.22 9.92
C ARG A 219 25.10 -1.19 9.83
N ASP A 220 26.01 -0.99 8.87
CA ASP A 220 27.08 -1.94 8.60
C ASP A 220 28.13 -1.95 9.72
N MET A 221 28.31 -0.83 10.44
CA MET A 221 29.17 -0.76 11.62
C MET A 221 28.52 -1.41 12.86
N GLN A 222 27.22 -1.13 13.12
CA GLN A 222 26.53 -1.62 14.33
C GLN A 222 26.12 -3.08 14.21
N GLU A 223 25.55 -3.49 13.07
CA GLU A 223 24.96 -4.82 12.89
C GLU A 223 25.96 -5.84 12.31
N ARG A 224 26.89 -5.39 11.45
CA ARG A 224 27.81 -6.28 10.73
C ARG A 224 29.26 -6.20 11.19
N GLY A 225 29.58 -5.27 12.11
CA GLY A 225 30.92 -5.11 12.69
C GLY A 225 32.00 -4.61 11.70
N TYR A 226 31.59 -4.01 10.55
CA TYR A 226 32.57 -3.45 9.62
C TYR A 226 33.17 -2.14 10.12
N THR A 227 34.41 -1.84 9.71
CA THR A 227 34.97 -0.52 9.94
C THR A 227 34.44 0.50 8.95
N ARG A 228 34.43 1.79 9.31
CA ARG A 228 34.06 2.90 8.45
C ARG A 228 34.77 2.85 7.08
N ASP A 229 36.11 2.64 7.13
CA ASP A 229 36.93 2.63 5.90
C ASP A 229 36.56 1.45 5.00
N THR A 230 36.26 0.30 5.59
CA THR A 230 35.76 -0.87 4.82
C THR A 230 34.46 -0.58 4.11
N VAL A 231 33.51 0.07 4.78
CA VAL A 231 32.21 0.41 4.19
C VAL A 231 32.38 1.43 3.06
N LEU A 232 33.20 2.47 3.26
CA LEU A 232 33.48 3.50 2.24
C LEU A 232 34.18 2.90 1.01
N ALA A 233 35.20 2.06 1.22
CA ALA A 233 35.87 1.37 0.10
C ALA A 233 34.92 0.45 -0.69
N GLN A 234 33.99 -0.21 -0.02
CA GLN A 234 32.95 -1.00 -0.69
C GLN A 234 31.98 -0.14 -1.50
N LEU A 235 31.59 1.04 -0.99
CA LEU A 235 30.74 1.99 -1.71
C LEU A 235 31.44 2.48 -2.99
N GLU A 236 32.71 2.90 -2.87
CA GLU A 236 33.51 3.36 -4.01
C GLU A 236 33.66 2.27 -5.06
N LYS A 237 34.01 1.04 -4.67
CA LYS A 237 34.13 -0.10 -5.59
C LYS A 237 32.83 -0.37 -6.37
N ARG A 238 31.66 -0.09 -5.78
CA ARG A 238 30.35 -0.38 -6.35
C ARG A 238 29.71 0.82 -7.09
N ALA A 239 30.31 2.00 -7.01
CA ALA A 239 29.72 3.24 -7.53
C ALA A 239 29.43 3.17 -9.04
N SER A 240 30.32 2.57 -9.83
CA SER A 240 30.11 2.38 -11.27
C SER A 240 28.92 1.49 -11.56
N ASP A 241 28.84 0.31 -10.91
CA ASP A 241 27.74 -0.63 -11.11
C ASP A 241 26.41 -0.05 -10.59
N ALA A 242 26.44 0.70 -9.50
CA ALA A 242 25.25 1.39 -8.97
C ALA A 242 24.69 2.38 -9.99
N SER A 243 25.55 3.17 -10.61
CA SER A 243 25.14 4.13 -11.64
C SER A 243 24.64 3.45 -12.91
N GLU A 244 25.34 2.38 -13.36
CA GLU A 244 25.04 1.71 -14.63
C GLU A 244 23.82 0.79 -14.56
N TYR A 245 23.59 0.10 -13.43
CA TYR A 245 22.58 -0.96 -13.35
C TYR A 245 21.44 -0.66 -12.39
N ILE A 246 21.67 0.13 -11.33
CA ILE A 246 20.63 0.40 -10.34
C ILE A 246 19.91 1.70 -10.63
N ALA A 247 20.64 2.81 -10.78
CA ALA A 247 20.06 4.14 -10.97
C ALA A 247 19.22 4.26 -12.25
N VAL A 248 19.56 3.51 -13.29
CA VAL A 248 18.81 3.50 -14.56
C VAL A 248 17.37 3.05 -14.42
N GLN A 249 17.03 2.32 -13.35
CA GLN A 249 15.66 1.87 -13.11
C GLN A 249 14.72 3.02 -12.72
N GLU A 250 15.25 4.14 -12.19
CA GLU A 250 14.44 5.31 -11.83
C GLU A 250 13.56 5.80 -13.00
N GLN A 251 14.11 5.78 -14.23
CA GLN A 251 13.36 6.23 -15.43
C GLN A 251 12.12 5.37 -15.75
N HIS A 252 12.02 4.17 -15.18
CA HIS A 252 10.93 3.23 -15.38
C HIS A 252 9.99 3.16 -14.16
N ALA A 253 10.29 3.92 -13.10
CA ALA A 253 9.48 3.94 -11.89
C ALA A 253 8.20 4.74 -12.10
N ASP A 254 7.09 4.21 -11.55
CA ASP A 254 5.82 4.94 -11.46
C ASP A 254 5.87 5.94 -10.30
N ILE A 255 6.61 5.56 -9.21
CA ILE A 255 6.85 6.42 -8.05
C ILE A 255 8.35 6.41 -7.74
N THR A 256 8.97 7.59 -7.67
CA THR A 256 10.31 7.76 -7.07
C THR A 256 10.14 8.35 -5.66
N VAL A 257 10.74 7.69 -4.68
CA VAL A 257 10.73 8.08 -3.27
C VAL A 257 12.10 8.59 -2.88
N THR A 258 12.20 9.83 -2.45
CA THR A 258 13.45 10.43 -1.98
C THR A 258 13.27 10.97 -0.57
N LEU A 259 14.05 10.49 0.39
CA LEU A 259 14.22 11.16 1.67
C LEU A 259 15.43 12.08 1.60
N ARG A 260 15.24 13.32 2.06
CA ARG A 260 16.26 14.38 2.06
C ARG A 260 16.44 14.94 3.46
N ALA A 261 17.65 15.35 3.79
CA ALA A 261 17.90 16.12 4.98
C ALA A 261 17.49 17.59 4.77
N GLU A 262 16.90 18.21 5.78
CA GLU A 262 16.58 19.64 5.76
C GLU A 262 17.83 20.54 5.88
N THR A 263 18.92 19.96 6.40
CA THR A 263 20.21 20.65 6.57
C THR A 263 21.34 19.85 5.95
N ASP A 264 22.39 20.52 5.53
CA ASP A 264 23.60 19.87 4.97
C ASP A 264 24.21 18.90 6.00
N LEU A 265 24.41 17.66 5.57
CA LEU A 265 25.01 16.60 6.37
C LEU A 265 26.53 16.56 6.30
N SER A 266 27.20 17.49 5.59
CA SER A 266 28.65 17.55 5.49
C SER A 266 29.28 17.69 6.87
N GLY A 267 29.96 16.66 7.32
CA GLY A 267 30.59 16.57 8.66
C GLY A 267 29.79 15.78 9.72
N SER A 268 28.54 15.41 9.46
CA SER A 268 27.69 14.66 10.40
C SER A 268 27.45 13.21 9.98
N VAL A 269 27.95 12.81 8.82
CA VAL A 269 27.73 11.48 8.24
C VAL A 269 28.34 10.39 9.14
N GLY A 270 27.49 9.48 9.65
CA GLY A 270 27.89 8.39 10.54
C GLY A 270 27.82 8.71 12.04
N ASN A 271 27.33 9.89 12.43
CA ASN A 271 27.10 10.27 13.83
C ASN A 271 25.63 10.03 14.21
N ASP A 272 25.35 9.57 15.43
CA ASP A 272 24.00 9.37 15.99
C ASP A 272 23.33 10.69 16.38
N LEU A 273 23.05 11.54 15.39
CA LEU A 273 22.31 12.79 15.61
C LEU A 273 20.90 12.66 15.00
N PRO A 274 19.86 13.16 15.68
CA PRO A 274 18.53 13.21 15.09
C PRO A 274 18.55 14.12 13.85
N LEU A 275 18.18 13.57 12.69
CA LEU A 275 18.16 14.29 11.42
C LEU A 275 16.75 14.83 11.17
N ALA A 276 16.65 16.13 10.91
CA ALA A 276 15.43 16.70 10.32
C ALA A 276 15.38 16.31 8.85
N LEU A 277 14.33 15.60 8.47
CA LEU A 277 14.14 15.05 7.12
C LEU A 277 12.84 15.56 6.51
N PHE A 278 12.77 15.56 5.18
CA PHE A 278 11.52 15.66 4.45
C PHE A 278 11.43 14.58 3.38
N LEU A 279 10.18 14.19 3.07
CA LEU A 279 9.87 13.21 2.05
C LEU A 279 9.56 13.93 0.73
N GLU A 280 10.25 13.54 -0.35
CA GLU A 280 9.95 13.98 -1.72
C GLU A 280 9.45 12.77 -2.51
N LEU A 281 8.27 12.91 -3.13
CA LEU A 281 7.65 11.91 -4.00
C LEU A 281 7.51 12.48 -5.40
N LYS A 282 7.95 11.71 -6.41
CA LYS A 282 7.78 12.05 -7.83
C LYS A 282 7.02 10.91 -8.51
N PHE A 283 5.99 11.24 -9.26
CA PHE A 283 5.19 10.30 -10.05
C PHE A 283 4.56 10.99 -11.26
N ASP A 284 4.02 10.21 -12.19
CA ASP A 284 3.36 10.73 -13.38
C ASP A 284 1.98 11.35 -13.06
N ASN A 285 1.31 11.90 -14.05
CA ASN A 285 0.01 12.56 -13.91
C ASN A 285 -1.18 11.61 -14.04
N THR A 286 -0.97 10.29 -14.02
CA THR A 286 -2.03 9.28 -14.19
C THR A 286 -3.02 9.30 -13.03
N ILE A 287 -2.53 9.54 -11.81
CA ILE A 287 -3.33 9.52 -10.59
C ILE A 287 -3.63 10.94 -10.11
N ASN A 288 -4.91 11.25 -9.91
CA ASN A 288 -5.31 12.49 -9.24
C ASN A 288 -5.17 12.34 -7.73
N ILE A 289 -4.35 13.20 -7.12
CA ILE A 289 -4.04 13.19 -5.69
C ILE A 289 -4.59 14.40 -4.92
N ASP A 290 -5.41 15.24 -5.54
CA ASP A 290 -5.87 16.50 -4.93
C ASP A 290 -6.57 16.31 -3.58
N SER A 291 -7.37 15.22 -3.44
CA SER A 291 -8.03 14.90 -2.17
C SER A 291 -7.04 14.50 -1.08
N LEU A 292 -6.01 13.74 -1.44
CA LEU A 292 -4.94 13.35 -0.55
C LEU A 292 -4.12 14.56 -0.08
N LEU A 293 -3.71 15.42 -1.02
CA LEU A 293 -2.95 16.63 -0.70
C LEU A 293 -3.74 17.58 0.20
N ARG A 294 -5.03 17.78 -0.09
CA ARG A 294 -5.88 18.64 0.73
C ARG A 294 -5.97 18.12 2.16
N ALA A 295 -6.24 16.85 2.34
CA ALA A 295 -6.36 16.25 3.67
C ALA A 295 -5.04 16.29 4.45
N LEU A 296 -3.91 15.96 3.82
CA LEU A 296 -2.59 16.03 4.45
C LEU A 296 -2.15 17.46 4.77
N SER A 297 -2.51 18.46 3.95
CA SER A 297 -2.09 19.85 4.15
C SER A 297 -2.68 20.50 5.42
N GLU A 298 -3.69 19.90 6.04
CA GLU A 298 -4.21 20.30 7.34
C GLU A 298 -3.29 19.93 8.51
N HIS A 299 -2.36 18.98 8.29
CA HIS A 299 -1.49 18.41 9.33
C HIS A 299 0.00 18.67 9.12
N ILE A 300 0.43 18.83 7.85
CA ILE A 300 1.84 19.04 7.50
C ILE A 300 1.98 20.12 6.41
N ARG A 301 3.18 20.71 6.31
CA ARG A 301 3.51 21.59 5.18
C ARG A 301 3.78 20.75 3.94
N ILE A 302 3.10 21.10 2.83
CA ILE A 302 3.27 20.45 1.53
C ILE A 302 3.69 21.48 0.50
N GLU A 303 4.69 21.13 -0.31
CA GLU A 303 5.03 21.83 -1.54
C GLU A 303 4.68 20.91 -2.72
N HIS A 304 3.86 21.38 -3.63
CA HIS A 304 3.42 20.63 -4.79
C HIS A 304 3.83 21.35 -6.08
N ARG A 305 4.57 20.65 -6.93
CA ARG A 305 4.92 21.09 -8.27
C ARG A 305 4.30 20.15 -9.29
N PHE A 306 3.46 20.70 -10.14
CA PHE A 306 2.79 19.99 -11.22
C PHE A 306 3.37 20.43 -12.56
N THR A 307 3.73 19.46 -13.42
CA THR A 307 4.18 19.70 -14.79
C THR A 307 3.29 18.92 -15.76
N ASP A 308 3.49 19.06 -17.05
CA ASP A 308 2.78 18.29 -18.08
C ASP A 308 3.06 16.77 -18.05
N GLN A 309 4.16 16.35 -17.43
CA GLN A 309 4.61 14.96 -17.41
C GLN A 309 4.60 14.34 -16.02
N SER A 310 4.76 15.12 -14.96
CA SER A 310 4.95 14.59 -13.60
C SER A 310 4.49 15.54 -12.51
N GLN A 311 4.29 14.98 -11.35
CA GLN A 311 4.04 15.68 -10.10
C GLN A 311 5.19 15.41 -9.14
N VAL A 312 5.64 16.45 -8.44
CA VAL A 312 6.62 16.36 -7.37
C VAL A 312 6.01 16.96 -6.11
N ILE A 313 6.00 16.19 -5.03
CA ILE A 313 5.45 16.57 -3.75
C ILE A 313 6.54 16.48 -2.71
N ARG A 314 6.68 17.54 -1.91
CA ARG A 314 7.54 17.57 -0.73
C ARG A 314 6.71 17.69 0.51
N CYS A 315 6.86 16.76 1.44
CA CYS A 315 6.15 16.68 2.70
C CYS A 315 7.10 17.00 3.83
N PHE A 316 6.82 18.07 4.58
CA PHE A 316 7.60 18.53 5.73
C PHE A 316 6.75 18.35 6.98
N GLY A 317 7.22 17.54 7.91
CA GLY A 317 6.52 17.26 9.16
C GLY A 317 6.40 15.76 9.42
N THR A 318 6.06 15.44 10.65
CA THR A 318 5.99 14.07 11.17
C THR A 318 4.67 13.86 11.90
N PRO A 319 3.55 13.65 11.16
CA PRO A 319 2.25 13.35 11.77
C PRO A 319 2.33 12.05 12.56
N ASP A 320 1.57 11.93 13.63
CA ASP A 320 1.50 10.69 14.39
C ASP A 320 0.66 9.62 13.65
N ALA A 321 0.81 8.37 14.09
CA ALA A 321 0.12 7.23 13.49
C ALA A 321 -1.41 7.38 13.57
N ALA A 322 -1.96 7.99 14.64
CA ALA A 322 -3.40 8.20 14.79
C ALA A 322 -3.94 9.19 13.75
N THR A 323 -3.18 10.22 13.42
CA THR A 323 -3.51 11.18 12.33
C THR A 323 -3.50 10.46 10.98
N ILE A 324 -2.48 9.65 10.69
CA ILE A 324 -2.41 8.87 9.44
C ILE A 324 -3.58 7.89 9.34
N GLU A 325 -3.91 7.19 10.42
CA GLU A 325 -5.04 6.27 10.48
C GLU A 325 -6.37 7.00 10.20
N ALA A 326 -6.61 8.13 10.84
CA ALA A 326 -7.82 8.93 10.61
C ALA A 326 -7.94 9.37 9.14
N LEU A 327 -6.84 9.81 8.52
CA LEU A 327 -6.79 10.15 7.10
C LEU A 327 -7.05 8.94 6.21
N SER A 328 -6.52 7.77 6.58
CA SER A 328 -6.68 6.54 5.80
C SER A 328 -8.13 6.07 5.74
N PHE A 329 -8.90 6.19 6.81
CA PHE A 329 -10.34 5.88 6.82
C PHE A 329 -11.13 6.69 5.79
N ALA A 330 -10.75 7.95 5.58
CA ALA A 330 -11.42 8.82 4.62
C ALA A 330 -10.95 8.61 3.18
N LEU A 331 -9.66 8.32 2.98
CA LEU A 331 -9.01 8.33 1.66
C LEU A 331 -8.87 6.94 1.04
N VAL A 332 -8.65 5.92 1.87
CA VAL A 332 -8.35 4.54 1.45
C VAL A 332 -9.14 3.49 2.26
N PRO A 333 -10.46 3.65 2.43
CA PRO A 333 -11.27 2.76 3.28
C PRO A 333 -11.23 1.30 2.81
N GLU A 334 -10.94 1.05 1.53
CA GLU A 334 -10.87 -0.30 0.99
C GLU A 334 -9.71 -1.13 1.59
N VAL A 335 -8.68 -0.48 2.12
CA VAL A 335 -7.57 -1.17 2.80
C VAL A 335 -8.12 -1.97 3.99
N TYR A 336 -9.03 -1.38 4.77
CA TYR A 336 -9.65 -2.04 5.93
C TYR A 336 -10.56 -3.22 5.56
N GLU A 337 -11.05 -3.24 4.33
CA GLU A 337 -11.87 -4.34 3.82
C GLU A 337 -11.05 -5.50 3.27
N LEU A 338 -9.80 -5.24 2.90
CA LEU A 338 -8.87 -6.23 2.34
C LEU A 338 -8.14 -7.03 3.42
N THR A 339 -8.05 -6.48 4.62
CA THR A 339 -7.28 -7.05 5.73
C THR A 339 -8.18 -7.80 6.69
N VAL A 340 -7.69 -8.89 7.26
CA VAL A 340 -8.37 -9.65 8.33
C VAL A 340 -8.15 -8.96 9.68
N ARG A 341 -7.04 -8.25 9.82
CA ARG A 341 -6.67 -7.46 11.00
C ARG A 341 -6.68 -5.99 10.65
N GLU A 342 -6.87 -5.14 11.63
CA GLU A 342 -6.74 -3.70 11.43
C GLU A 342 -5.34 -3.36 10.93
N PRO A 343 -5.22 -2.52 9.88
CA PRO A 343 -3.94 -2.03 9.40
C PRO A 343 -3.18 -1.30 10.51
N VAL A 344 -1.88 -1.53 10.59
CA VAL A 344 -1.02 -0.81 11.54
C VAL A 344 -0.28 0.27 10.78
N TRP A 345 -0.66 1.52 10.99
CA TRP A 345 -0.06 2.68 10.36
C TRP A 345 1.13 3.18 11.17
N SER A 346 2.14 3.65 10.47
CA SER A 346 3.34 4.25 11.07
C SER A 346 3.14 5.75 11.33
N ASP A 347 3.99 6.31 12.16
CA ASP A 347 4.14 7.75 12.32
C ASP A 347 5.14 8.36 11.29
N GLY A 348 5.18 9.68 11.23
CA GLY A 348 6.18 10.45 10.48
C GLY A 348 6.16 10.19 8.97
N HIS A 349 7.34 10.19 8.37
CA HIS A 349 7.52 10.02 6.93
C HIS A 349 7.10 8.63 6.44
N ASN A 350 7.20 7.62 7.28
CA ASN A 350 6.74 6.27 6.96
C ASN A 350 5.23 6.25 6.80
N GLY A 351 4.47 6.82 7.73
CA GLY A 351 3.01 6.90 7.65
C GLY A 351 2.53 7.72 6.44
N ILE A 352 3.20 8.83 6.12
CA ILE A 352 2.92 9.60 4.91
C ILE A 352 3.14 8.72 3.66
N LEU A 353 4.26 8.01 3.59
CA LEU A 353 4.61 7.14 2.46
C LEU A 353 3.61 5.98 2.31
N GLU A 354 3.25 5.33 3.40
CA GLU A 354 2.20 4.29 3.46
C GLU A 354 0.88 4.80 2.87
N LEU A 355 0.42 5.96 3.31
CA LEU A 355 -0.83 6.55 2.86
C LEU A 355 -0.78 6.88 1.36
N PHE A 356 0.32 7.46 0.84
CA PHE A 356 0.51 7.74 -0.57
C PHE A 356 0.49 6.47 -1.43
N ILE A 357 1.22 5.44 -1.01
CA ILE A 357 1.31 4.18 -1.79
C ILE A 357 -0.05 3.46 -1.78
N CYS A 358 -0.72 3.36 -0.64
CA CYS A 358 -2.06 2.77 -0.56
C CYS A 358 -3.06 3.54 -1.43
N TYR A 359 -3.02 4.87 -1.41
CA TYR A 359 -3.84 5.72 -2.25
C TYR A 359 -3.57 5.46 -3.74
N TYR A 360 -2.29 5.40 -4.13
CA TYR A 360 -1.88 5.13 -5.51
C TYR A 360 -2.36 3.75 -5.98
N ILE A 361 -2.13 2.69 -5.21
CA ILE A 361 -2.59 1.33 -5.52
C ILE A 361 -4.10 1.31 -5.75
N LEU A 362 -4.88 1.90 -4.86
CA LEU A 362 -6.34 1.88 -4.98
C LEU A 362 -6.84 2.70 -6.16
N GLN A 363 -6.24 3.85 -6.44
CA GLN A 363 -6.62 4.64 -7.62
C GLN A 363 -6.26 3.92 -8.93
N SER A 364 -5.08 3.29 -9.02
CA SER A 364 -4.68 2.52 -10.20
C SER A 364 -5.61 1.32 -10.45
N LEU A 365 -6.03 0.63 -9.39
CA LEU A 365 -7.00 -0.45 -9.47
C LEU A 365 -8.38 0.04 -9.94
N ARG A 366 -8.85 1.18 -9.44
CA ARG A 366 -10.11 1.80 -9.87
C ARG A 366 -10.07 2.18 -11.35
N LEU A 367 -8.96 2.75 -11.82
CA LEU A 367 -8.77 3.11 -13.24
C LEU A 367 -8.76 1.88 -14.14
N SER A 368 -8.04 0.82 -13.80
CA SER A 368 -7.99 -0.43 -14.60
C SER A 368 -9.37 -1.08 -14.72
N HIS A 369 -10.22 -1.01 -13.69
CA HIS A 369 -11.60 -1.49 -13.76
C HIS A 369 -12.51 -0.64 -14.68
N HIS A 370 -12.28 0.67 -14.77
CA HIS A 370 -13.05 1.53 -15.66
C HIS A 370 -12.71 1.32 -17.14
N TYR A 371 -11.45 1.08 -17.46
CA TYR A 371 -10.99 0.86 -18.84
C TYR A 371 -11.09 -0.61 -19.29
N GLY A 372 -11.02 -1.59 -18.38
CA GLY A 372 -11.11 -3.02 -18.70
C GLY A 372 -12.52 -3.55 -18.99
N ASN A 373 -13.57 -2.81 -18.65
CA ASN A 373 -14.97 -3.20 -18.94
C ASN A 373 -15.50 -2.63 -20.26
N GLY A 374 -14.64 -2.04 -21.08
CA GLY A 374 -14.99 -1.40 -22.36
C GLY A 374 -14.57 -2.17 -23.61
N THR A 375 -14.07 -3.42 -23.48
CA THR A 375 -13.70 -4.28 -24.64
C THR A 375 -14.51 -5.55 -24.67
#